data_0f8c297c4812e5e94089dc243da6bb8a
#
_entry.id   0f8c297c4812e5e94089dc243da6bb8a
#
_cell.length_a   1.000
_cell.length_b   1.000
_cell.length_c   1.000
_cell.angle_alpha   90.00
_cell.angle_beta   90.00
_cell.angle_gamma   90.00
#
_symmetry.space_group_name_H-M   'P 1'
#
loop_
_entity.id
_entity.type
_entity.pdbx_description
1 polymer ?
#
loop_
_entity_poly.entity_id
_entity_poly.type
_entity_poly.pdbx_seq_one_letter_code
_entity_poly.pdbx_strand_id
1 'polypeptide(L)'
;MLLSTLDIAFRAGSVALLLVLAASLFTDFRSVLAGRLGAALALGSAAHAARFSIGAPTLVSAWHAPLIALSTGNVVVFWLFTRALFDDDFRLRWWHGLIWALVAAFSFVNCLWIAPGGHVRLSVIATNLIALGFIALAVTQTIASWSADLVERRRRVRVFIVSAAALYGGLNALLQIFIAGSGAGDIANTINAGVLACVVAAISHAMMRVDGADLFPVAAAPASIASPPIAADSAADQKLIDALLRLMADERIYRQENITIGMLARRLKIPEYRLRRLINQRLGYRNFNVFLNNHRIEEAKAALADPAQAEVPVITIAMDAGFQSLGPFNRAFKAVTGVTPTEYRRLKVNAA
;
A
#
# COMPACT_ATOMS: atom_id res chain seq x y z
N MET A 1 18.34 -23.36 -28.43
CA MET A 1 18.48 -24.31 -27.34
C MET A 1 18.96 -23.60 -26.04
N LEU A 2 20.10 -22.92 -26.00
CA LEU A 2 20.61 -22.25 -24.80
C LEU A 2 19.65 -21.17 -24.26
N LEU A 3 19.13 -20.29 -25.14
CA LEU A 3 18.18 -19.21 -24.72
C LEU A 3 16.88 -19.79 -24.16
N SER A 4 16.32 -20.84 -24.72
CA SER A 4 15.11 -21.48 -24.22
C SER A 4 15.34 -22.14 -22.86
N THR A 5 16.51 -22.74 -22.65
CA THR A 5 16.89 -23.33 -21.34
C THR A 5 17.05 -22.24 -20.27
N LEU A 6 17.68 -21.11 -20.60
CA LEU A 6 17.82 -19.97 -19.68
C LEU A 6 16.47 -19.32 -19.35
N ASP A 7 15.58 -19.16 -20.34
CA ASP A 7 14.22 -18.63 -20.11
C ASP A 7 13.45 -19.51 -19.11
N ILE A 8 13.46 -20.83 -19.33
CA ILE A 8 12.82 -21.79 -18.43
C ILE A 8 13.43 -21.73 -17.03
N ALA A 9 14.76 -21.68 -16.92
CA ALA A 9 15.45 -21.66 -15.64
C ALA A 9 15.10 -20.37 -14.83
N PHE A 10 15.12 -19.19 -15.46
CA PHE A 10 14.74 -17.93 -14.81
C PHE A 10 13.28 -17.93 -14.36
N ARG A 11 12.36 -18.44 -15.17
CA ARG A 11 10.94 -18.52 -14.82
C ARG A 11 10.69 -19.52 -13.71
N ALA A 12 11.27 -20.71 -13.79
CA ALA A 12 11.13 -21.74 -12.75
C ALA A 12 11.68 -21.24 -11.39
N GLY A 13 12.85 -20.60 -11.40
CA GLY A 13 13.42 -19.97 -10.20
C GLY A 13 12.53 -18.87 -9.64
N SER A 14 11.98 -18.00 -10.51
CA SER A 14 11.04 -16.96 -10.10
C SER A 14 9.77 -17.54 -9.49
N VAL A 15 9.18 -18.57 -10.09
CA VAL A 15 7.99 -19.26 -9.58
C VAL A 15 8.27 -19.86 -8.20
N ALA A 16 9.38 -20.57 -8.05
CA ALA A 16 9.74 -21.17 -6.76
C ALA A 16 9.89 -20.11 -5.64
N LEU A 17 10.63 -19.03 -5.91
CA LEU A 17 10.80 -17.92 -4.94
C LEU A 17 9.46 -17.24 -4.62
N LEU A 18 8.61 -17.00 -5.60
CA LEU A 18 7.30 -16.37 -5.40
C LEU A 18 6.35 -17.26 -4.60
N LEU A 19 6.38 -18.58 -4.80
CA LEU A 19 5.58 -19.52 -4.01
C LEU A 19 6.06 -19.58 -2.55
N VAL A 20 7.37 -19.60 -2.31
CA VAL A 20 7.93 -19.50 -0.95
C VAL A 20 7.53 -18.18 -0.31
N LEU A 21 7.66 -17.06 -1.03
CA LEU A 21 7.25 -15.74 -0.55
C LEU A 21 5.74 -15.69 -0.23
N ALA A 22 4.91 -16.25 -1.09
CA ALA A 22 3.46 -16.30 -0.86
C ALA A 22 3.12 -17.12 0.39
N ALA A 23 3.78 -18.27 0.58
CA ALA A 23 3.60 -19.11 1.76
C ALA A 23 4.03 -18.39 3.04
N SER A 24 5.20 -17.76 3.07
CA SER A 24 5.68 -16.97 4.23
C SER A 24 4.72 -15.83 4.56
N LEU A 25 4.30 -15.04 3.55
CA LEU A 25 3.37 -13.94 3.77
C LEU A 25 2.01 -14.42 4.29
N PHE A 26 1.54 -15.56 3.81
CA PHE A 26 0.26 -16.12 4.25
C PHE A 26 0.34 -16.74 5.64
N THR A 27 1.45 -17.38 6.03
CA THR A 27 1.61 -17.97 7.35
C THR A 27 1.87 -16.92 8.43
N ASP A 28 2.80 -16.00 8.16
CA ASP A 28 3.29 -15.07 9.18
C ASP A 28 2.42 -13.82 9.32
N PHE A 29 1.73 -13.40 8.22
CA PHE A 29 0.97 -12.14 8.15
C PHE A 29 -0.49 -12.32 7.73
N ARG A 30 -1.08 -13.50 7.93
CA ARG A 30 -2.50 -13.78 7.57
C ARG A 30 -3.51 -12.87 8.27
N SER A 31 -3.20 -12.37 9.44
CA SER A 31 -4.05 -11.45 10.20
C SER A 31 -4.09 -10.04 9.60
N VAL A 32 -3.05 -9.67 8.82
CA VAL A 32 -2.91 -8.33 8.22
C VAL A 32 -3.35 -8.35 6.78
N LEU A 33 -4.19 -7.38 6.39
CA LEU A 33 -4.71 -7.30 5.02
C LEU A 33 -3.59 -7.19 3.97
N ALA A 34 -2.57 -6.36 4.24
CA ALA A 34 -1.42 -6.21 3.34
C ALA A 34 -0.63 -7.52 3.17
N GLY A 35 -0.52 -8.35 4.22
CA GLY A 35 0.10 -9.67 4.11
C GLY A 35 -0.67 -10.61 3.20
N ARG A 36 -2.00 -10.67 3.34
CA ARG A 36 -2.87 -11.48 2.45
C ARG A 36 -2.83 -11.02 1.00
N LEU A 37 -2.87 -9.71 0.78
CA LEU A 37 -2.77 -9.15 -0.58
C LEU A 37 -1.37 -9.34 -1.17
N GLY A 38 -0.31 -9.26 -0.36
CA GLY A 38 1.05 -9.58 -0.77
C GLY A 38 1.21 -11.05 -1.19
N ALA A 39 0.62 -11.99 -0.43
CA ALA A 39 0.59 -13.40 -0.81
C ALA A 39 -0.17 -13.64 -2.12
N ALA A 40 -1.33 -13.00 -2.29
CA ALA A 40 -2.11 -13.06 -3.53
C ALA A 40 -1.33 -12.46 -4.72
N LEU A 41 -0.61 -11.33 -4.51
CA LEU A 41 0.25 -10.71 -5.51
C LEU A 41 1.39 -11.65 -5.94
N ALA A 42 2.03 -12.32 -4.98
CA ALA A 42 3.08 -13.28 -5.26
C ALA A 42 2.56 -14.48 -6.07
N LEU A 43 1.38 -15.02 -5.73
CA LEU A 43 0.74 -16.10 -6.49
C LEU A 43 0.37 -15.67 -7.93
N GLY A 44 -0.21 -14.47 -8.10
CA GLY A 44 -0.51 -13.93 -9.42
C GLY A 44 0.75 -13.67 -10.26
N SER A 45 1.85 -13.25 -9.62
CA SER A 45 3.15 -13.08 -10.28
C SER A 45 3.78 -14.43 -10.66
N ALA A 46 3.61 -15.47 -9.84
CA ALA A 46 4.02 -16.84 -10.17
C ALA A 46 3.22 -17.37 -11.37
N ALA A 47 1.91 -17.13 -11.41
CA ALA A 47 1.05 -17.44 -12.55
C ALA A 47 1.52 -16.71 -13.83
N HIS A 48 1.92 -15.43 -13.71
CA HIS A 48 2.47 -14.67 -14.82
C HIS A 48 3.78 -15.27 -15.34
N ALA A 49 4.70 -15.67 -14.47
CA ALA A 49 5.95 -16.31 -14.87
C ALA A 49 5.69 -17.69 -15.51
N ALA A 50 4.81 -18.49 -14.93
CA ALA A 50 4.51 -19.85 -15.39
C ALA A 50 3.85 -19.90 -16.79
N ARG A 51 2.95 -18.95 -17.10
CA ARG A 51 2.21 -18.96 -18.38
C ARG A 51 3.10 -18.93 -19.62
N PHE A 52 4.28 -18.33 -19.54
CA PHE A 52 5.24 -18.26 -20.65
C PHE A 52 6.13 -19.49 -20.76
N SER A 53 6.19 -20.36 -19.75
CA SER A 53 7.00 -21.58 -19.75
C SER A 53 6.30 -22.75 -20.46
N ILE A 54 4.99 -22.66 -20.70
CA ILE A 54 4.15 -23.76 -21.18
C ILE A 54 4.02 -23.78 -22.72
N GLY A 55 5.07 -23.38 -23.45
CA GLY A 55 5.18 -23.48 -24.89
C GLY A 55 4.55 -22.33 -25.69
N ALA A 56 4.96 -22.22 -26.97
CA ALA A 56 4.43 -21.21 -27.87
C ALA A 56 2.92 -21.42 -28.11
N PRO A 57 2.13 -20.35 -28.13
CA PRO A 57 0.67 -20.40 -28.15
C PRO A 57 0.13 -20.66 -29.57
N THR A 58 0.44 -21.78 -30.16
CA THR A 58 -0.23 -22.19 -31.40
C THR A 58 -1.63 -22.75 -31.18
N LEU A 59 -1.94 -23.12 -29.94
CA LEU A 59 -3.28 -23.44 -29.45
C LEU A 59 -3.39 -22.92 -28.02
N VAL A 60 -4.04 -21.79 -27.82
CA VAL A 60 -4.47 -21.35 -26.50
C VAL A 60 -5.50 -22.38 -26.04
N SER A 61 -5.03 -23.41 -25.36
CA SER A 61 -5.91 -24.42 -24.78
C SER A 61 -6.74 -23.74 -23.68
N ALA A 62 -8.00 -24.08 -23.53
CA ALA A 62 -8.90 -23.61 -22.50
C ALA A 62 -8.29 -23.72 -21.08
N TRP A 63 -7.33 -24.63 -20.88
CA TRP A 63 -6.58 -24.82 -19.64
C TRP A 63 -5.65 -23.65 -19.28
N HIS A 64 -5.18 -22.85 -20.24
CA HIS A 64 -4.33 -21.68 -19.97
C HIS A 64 -5.13 -20.43 -19.62
N ALA A 65 -6.41 -20.37 -19.97
CA ALA A 65 -7.23 -19.20 -19.76
C ALA A 65 -7.34 -18.78 -18.27
N PRO A 66 -7.52 -19.69 -17.29
CA PRO A 66 -7.52 -19.33 -15.88
C PRO A 66 -6.19 -18.73 -15.42
N LEU A 67 -5.07 -19.28 -15.91
CA LEU A 67 -3.72 -18.79 -15.56
C LEU A 67 -3.47 -17.39 -16.15
N ILE A 68 -3.95 -17.15 -17.36
CA ILE A 68 -3.88 -15.83 -18.02
C ILE A 68 -4.77 -14.82 -17.26
N ALA A 69 -5.99 -15.22 -16.91
CA ALA A 69 -6.91 -14.37 -16.15
C ALA A 69 -6.33 -13.99 -14.78
N LEU A 70 -5.75 -14.95 -14.05
CA LEU A 70 -5.09 -14.69 -12.76
C LEU A 70 -3.88 -13.76 -12.92
N SER A 71 -3.06 -13.99 -13.94
CA SER A 71 -1.90 -13.14 -14.27
C SER A 71 -2.32 -11.70 -14.60
N THR A 72 -3.38 -11.51 -15.39
CA THR A 72 -3.87 -10.19 -15.77
C THR A 72 -4.58 -9.50 -14.61
N GLY A 73 -5.38 -10.21 -13.83
CA GLY A 73 -6.04 -9.69 -12.61
C GLY A 73 -5.05 -9.27 -11.53
N ASN A 74 -3.79 -9.72 -11.61
CA ASN A 74 -2.75 -9.40 -10.64
C ASN A 74 -2.40 -7.91 -10.56
N VAL A 75 -2.64 -7.12 -11.61
CA VAL A 75 -2.43 -5.67 -11.59
C VAL A 75 -3.39 -4.95 -10.65
N VAL A 76 -4.63 -5.46 -10.53
CA VAL A 76 -5.60 -4.97 -9.54
C VAL A 76 -5.14 -5.32 -8.13
N VAL A 77 -4.64 -6.56 -7.93
CA VAL A 77 -4.10 -6.99 -6.63
C VAL A 77 -2.90 -6.12 -6.23
N PHE A 78 -2.01 -5.78 -7.19
CA PHE A 78 -0.89 -4.88 -6.95
C PHE A 78 -1.34 -3.49 -6.47
N TRP A 79 -2.33 -2.89 -7.11
CA TRP A 79 -2.91 -1.63 -6.67
C TRP A 79 -3.53 -1.73 -5.27
N LEU A 80 -4.30 -2.79 -4.99
CA LEU A 80 -4.90 -3.02 -3.67
C LEU A 80 -3.84 -3.27 -2.59
N PHE A 81 -2.79 -4.04 -2.92
CA PHE A 81 -1.65 -4.25 -2.04
C PHE A 81 -0.96 -2.93 -1.68
N THR A 82 -0.70 -2.08 -2.68
CA THR A 82 -0.10 -0.77 -2.46
C THR A 82 -0.98 0.09 -1.53
N ARG A 83 -2.29 0.10 -1.72
CA ARG A 83 -3.22 0.79 -0.82
C ARG A 83 -3.16 0.24 0.60
N ALA A 84 -3.23 -1.08 0.77
CA ALA A 84 -3.16 -1.71 2.08
C ALA A 84 -1.79 -1.52 2.76
N LEU A 85 -0.73 -1.32 1.98
CA LEU A 85 0.62 -1.12 2.49
C LEU A 85 0.84 0.29 3.05
N PHE A 86 0.21 1.32 2.45
CA PHE A 86 0.42 2.73 2.80
C PHE A 86 -0.76 3.40 3.52
N ASP A 87 -1.95 2.79 3.51
CA ASP A 87 -3.16 3.29 4.16
C ASP A 87 -3.59 2.30 5.24
N ASP A 88 -3.28 2.64 6.50
CA ASP A 88 -3.57 1.79 7.66
C ASP A 88 -5.11 1.64 7.89
N ASP A 89 -5.92 2.57 7.38
CA ASP A 89 -7.39 2.54 7.45
C ASP A 89 -8.04 1.84 6.25
N PHE A 90 -7.26 1.36 5.30
CA PHE A 90 -7.78 0.72 4.10
C PHE A 90 -8.53 -0.57 4.43
N ARG A 91 -9.76 -0.66 3.91
CA ARG A 91 -10.60 -1.86 4.02
C ARG A 91 -11.04 -2.33 2.65
N LEU A 92 -10.94 -3.63 2.40
CA LEU A 92 -11.53 -4.23 1.21
C LEU A 92 -13.05 -4.10 1.26
N ARG A 93 -13.62 -3.66 0.12
CA ARG A 93 -15.06 -3.60 -0.13
C ARG A 93 -15.39 -4.56 -1.27
N TRP A 94 -16.64 -4.98 -1.37
CA TRP A 94 -17.10 -5.90 -2.41
C TRP A 94 -16.78 -5.44 -3.84
N TRP A 95 -16.83 -4.14 -4.11
CA TRP A 95 -16.54 -3.57 -5.43
C TRP A 95 -15.06 -3.72 -5.86
N HIS A 96 -14.11 -3.87 -4.93
CA HIS A 96 -12.71 -4.18 -5.26
C HIS A 96 -12.62 -5.59 -5.88
N GLY A 97 -13.38 -6.55 -5.33
CA GLY A 97 -13.51 -7.89 -5.89
C GLY A 97 -14.18 -7.86 -7.28
N LEU A 98 -15.19 -7.01 -7.45
CA LEU A 98 -15.86 -6.82 -8.74
C LEU A 98 -14.89 -6.28 -9.81
N ILE A 99 -14.08 -5.28 -9.49
CA ILE A 99 -13.04 -4.77 -10.42
C ILE A 99 -12.08 -5.89 -10.81
N TRP A 100 -11.58 -6.65 -9.84
CA TRP A 100 -10.70 -7.78 -10.13
C TRP A 100 -11.39 -8.81 -11.05
N ALA A 101 -12.64 -9.17 -10.75
CA ALA A 101 -13.41 -10.12 -11.53
C ALA A 101 -13.66 -9.62 -12.97
N LEU A 102 -13.94 -8.34 -13.16
CA LEU A 102 -14.13 -7.74 -14.47
C LEU A 102 -12.85 -7.76 -15.31
N VAL A 103 -11.68 -7.43 -14.72
CA VAL A 103 -10.40 -7.49 -15.40
C VAL A 103 -10.02 -8.95 -15.75
N ALA A 104 -10.26 -9.89 -14.84
CA ALA A 104 -10.03 -11.30 -15.07
C ALA A 104 -10.97 -11.86 -16.15
N ALA A 105 -12.26 -11.51 -16.12
CA ALA A 105 -13.24 -11.89 -17.13
C ALA A 105 -12.90 -11.30 -18.49
N PHE A 106 -12.51 -10.03 -18.57
CA PHE A 106 -12.04 -9.41 -19.80
C PHE A 106 -10.84 -10.20 -20.39
N SER A 107 -9.86 -10.53 -19.54
CA SER A 107 -8.70 -11.32 -19.99
C SER A 107 -9.08 -12.71 -20.47
N PHE A 108 -10.03 -13.35 -19.81
CA PHE A 108 -10.57 -14.65 -20.20
C PHE A 108 -11.26 -14.59 -21.57
N VAL A 109 -12.19 -13.63 -21.75
CA VAL A 109 -12.87 -13.39 -23.04
C VAL A 109 -11.87 -13.06 -24.13
N ASN A 110 -10.90 -12.20 -23.82
CA ASN A 110 -9.84 -11.81 -24.73
C ASN A 110 -9.01 -13.00 -25.23
N CYS A 111 -8.67 -13.92 -24.32
CA CYS A 111 -7.90 -15.12 -24.65
C CYS A 111 -8.69 -16.12 -25.50
N LEU A 112 -9.99 -16.30 -25.24
CA LEU A 112 -10.79 -17.34 -25.91
C LEU A 112 -11.43 -16.91 -27.22
N TRP A 113 -11.75 -15.61 -27.38
CA TRP A 113 -12.51 -15.14 -28.55
C TRP A 113 -11.80 -14.04 -29.35
N ILE A 114 -11.21 -13.02 -28.68
CA ILE A 114 -10.66 -11.87 -29.39
C ILE A 114 -9.32 -12.21 -30.07
N ALA A 115 -8.40 -12.82 -29.32
CA ALA A 115 -7.08 -13.16 -29.84
C ALA A 115 -7.16 -14.22 -30.97
N PRO A 116 -7.93 -15.32 -30.86
CA PRO A 116 -8.10 -16.27 -31.95
C PRO A 116 -8.80 -15.69 -33.18
N GLY A 117 -9.62 -14.64 -33.01
CA GLY A 117 -10.30 -13.92 -34.10
C GLY A 117 -9.39 -13.06 -34.99
N GLY A 118 -8.06 -13.18 -34.86
CA GLY A 118 -7.09 -12.40 -35.66
C GLY A 118 -6.71 -11.03 -35.07
N HIS A 119 -7.25 -10.65 -33.91
CA HIS A 119 -7.01 -9.36 -33.28
C HIS A 119 -5.93 -9.41 -32.17
N VAL A 120 -4.91 -10.25 -32.33
CA VAL A 120 -3.85 -10.47 -31.29
C VAL A 120 -3.19 -9.16 -30.86
N ARG A 121 -2.84 -8.29 -31.81
CA ARG A 121 -2.18 -7.00 -31.49
C ARG A 121 -3.08 -6.09 -30.67
N LEU A 122 -4.35 -5.97 -31.02
CA LEU A 122 -5.33 -5.17 -30.26
C LEU A 122 -5.52 -5.74 -28.86
N SER A 123 -5.62 -7.05 -28.74
CA SER A 123 -5.70 -7.81 -27.51
C SER A 123 -4.54 -7.51 -26.57
N VAL A 124 -3.31 -7.56 -27.05
CA VAL A 124 -2.09 -7.26 -26.28
C VAL A 124 -2.09 -5.80 -25.83
N ILE A 125 -2.40 -4.87 -26.73
CA ILE A 125 -2.45 -3.43 -26.41
C ILE A 125 -3.47 -3.17 -25.32
N ALA A 126 -4.71 -3.64 -25.46
CA ALA A 126 -5.78 -3.41 -24.51
C ALA A 126 -5.43 -3.93 -23.10
N THR A 127 -4.91 -5.16 -23.03
CA THR A 127 -4.50 -5.78 -21.76
C THR A 127 -3.39 -4.99 -21.06
N ASN A 128 -2.39 -4.55 -21.83
CA ASN A 128 -1.26 -3.81 -21.26
C ASN A 128 -1.61 -2.35 -20.90
N LEU A 129 -2.56 -1.70 -21.60
CA LEU A 129 -3.08 -0.40 -21.20
C LEU A 129 -3.82 -0.46 -19.87
N ILE A 130 -4.61 -1.52 -19.63
CA ILE A 130 -5.24 -1.76 -18.32
C ILE A 130 -4.16 -1.90 -17.24
N ALA A 131 -3.12 -2.68 -17.51
CA ALA A 131 -2.01 -2.85 -16.58
C ALA A 131 -1.32 -1.52 -16.23
N LEU A 132 -0.98 -0.71 -17.24
CA LEU A 132 -0.38 0.62 -17.06
C LEU A 132 -1.28 1.55 -16.24
N GLY A 133 -2.58 1.51 -16.44
CA GLY A 133 -3.55 2.28 -15.65
C GLY A 133 -3.50 1.93 -14.16
N PHE A 134 -3.52 0.65 -13.81
CA PHE A 134 -3.43 0.21 -12.40
C PHE A 134 -2.04 0.46 -11.79
N ILE A 135 -0.97 0.34 -12.56
CA ILE A 135 0.38 0.72 -12.12
C ILE A 135 0.45 2.22 -11.82
N ALA A 136 -0.10 3.06 -12.68
CA ALA A 136 -0.18 4.51 -12.44
C ALA A 136 -0.97 4.83 -11.17
N LEU A 137 -2.10 4.16 -10.92
CA LEU A 137 -2.87 4.30 -9.68
C LEU A 137 -2.06 3.87 -8.44
N ALA A 138 -1.27 2.80 -8.53
CA ALA A 138 -0.41 2.36 -7.44
C ALA A 138 0.70 3.36 -7.14
N VAL A 139 1.35 3.90 -8.19
CA VAL A 139 2.42 4.91 -8.05
C VAL A 139 1.88 6.22 -7.47
N THR A 140 0.76 6.73 -7.96
CA THR A 140 0.14 7.96 -7.42
C THR A 140 -0.23 7.80 -5.95
N GLN A 141 -0.76 6.63 -5.55
CA GLN A 141 -1.05 6.32 -4.16
C GLN A 141 0.22 6.30 -3.30
N THR A 142 1.31 5.72 -3.80
CA THR A 142 2.60 5.69 -3.10
C THR A 142 3.13 7.10 -2.88
N ILE A 143 3.08 7.97 -3.89
CA ILE A 143 3.53 9.36 -3.80
C ILE A 143 2.67 10.14 -2.81
N ALA A 144 1.36 10.00 -2.85
CA ALA A 144 0.43 10.69 -1.96
C ALA A 144 0.63 10.30 -0.49
N SER A 145 0.98 9.03 -0.22
CA SER A 145 1.11 8.50 1.15
C SER A 145 2.54 8.53 1.69
N TRP A 146 3.53 8.90 0.88
CA TRP A 146 4.96 8.87 1.25
C TRP A 146 5.29 9.68 2.50
N SER A 147 4.70 10.86 2.64
CA SER A 147 5.01 11.79 3.74
C SER A 147 4.43 11.34 5.08
N ALA A 148 3.43 10.47 5.09
CA ALA A 148 2.72 10.09 6.30
C ALA A 148 3.45 9.02 7.15
N ASP A 149 4.29 8.16 6.55
CA ASP A 149 5.01 7.11 7.26
C ASP A 149 6.23 7.66 8.02
N LEU A 150 6.23 7.57 9.35
CA LEU A 150 7.27 8.09 10.24
C LEU A 150 8.46 7.14 10.39
N VAL A 151 8.27 5.84 10.12
CA VAL A 151 9.32 4.83 10.26
C VAL A 151 10.16 4.77 8.99
N GLU A 152 11.34 5.38 9.00
CA GLU A 152 12.16 5.54 7.80
C GLU A 152 12.57 4.20 7.15
N ARG A 153 12.94 3.20 7.95
CA ARG A 153 13.32 1.87 7.45
C ARG A 153 12.14 1.18 6.75
N ARG A 154 10.96 1.20 7.38
CA ARG A 154 9.70 0.68 6.83
C ARG A 154 9.35 1.37 5.51
N ARG A 155 9.42 2.71 5.48
CA ARG A 155 9.14 3.51 4.28
C ARG A 155 10.07 3.15 3.12
N ARG A 156 11.38 3.06 3.36
CA ARG A 156 12.36 2.70 2.32
C ARG A 156 12.05 1.35 1.68
N VAL A 157 11.75 0.33 2.48
CA VAL A 157 11.45 -1.02 1.97
C VAL A 157 10.13 -1.06 1.23
N ARG A 158 9.08 -0.43 1.75
CA ARG A 158 7.78 -0.34 1.07
C ARG A 158 7.89 0.35 -0.30
N VAL A 159 8.58 1.49 -0.33
CA VAL A 159 8.82 2.23 -1.57
C VAL A 159 9.67 1.41 -2.53
N PHE A 160 10.72 0.74 -2.06
CA PHE A 160 11.54 -0.14 -2.90
C PHE A 160 10.70 -1.26 -3.54
N ILE A 161 9.88 -1.98 -2.76
CA ILE A 161 9.03 -3.06 -3.27
C ILE A 161 8.07 -2.54 -4.35
N VAL A 162 7.36 -1.45 -4.06
CA VAL A 162 6.37 -0.90 -5.00
C VAL A 162 7.05 -0.32 -6.24
N SER A 163 8.16 0.41 -6.08
CA SER A 163 8.89 0.98 -7.22
C SER A 163 9.51 -0.09 -8.12
N ALA A 164 10.11 -1.13 -7.53
CA ALA A 164 10.67 -2.23 -8.30
C ALA A 164 9.59 -3.00 -9.09
N ALA A 165 8.46 -3.29 -8.45
CA ALA A 165 7.33 -3.96 -9.08
C ALA A 165 6.66 -3.08 -10.17
N ALA A 166 6.49 -1.77 -9.90
CA ALA A 166 5.91 -0.85 -10.88
C ALA A 166 6.82 -0.63 -12.09
N LEU A 167 8.13 -0.49 -11.85
CA LEU A 167 9.12 -0.34 -12.93
C LEU A 167 9.15 -1.58 -13.81
N TYR A 168 9.26 -2.77 -13.19
CA TYR A 168 9.21 -4.03 -13.94
C TYR A 168 7.90 -4.18 -14.72
N GLY A 169 6.75 -4.01 -14.06
CA GLY A 169 5.43 -4.16 -14.69
C GLY A 169 5.20 -3.14 -15.81
N GLY A 170 5.60 -1.89 -15.60
CA GLY A 170 5.50 -0.83 -16.61
C GLY A 170 6.38 -1.08 -17.82
N LEU A 171 7.66 -1.41 -17.63
CA LEU A 171 8.57 -1.75 -18.72
C LEU A 171 8.10 -3.00 -19.47
N ASN A 172 7.65 -4.04 -18.76
CA ASN A 172 7.11 -5.24 -19.38
C ASN A 172 5.86 -4.91 -20.23
N ALA A 173 4.93 -4.11 -19.73
CA ALA A 173 3.73 -3.72 -20.47
C ALA A 173 4.07 -2.93 -21.74
N LEU A 174 4.98 -1.97 -21.64
CA LEU A 174 5.47 -1.21 -22.81
C LEU A 174 6.17 -2.12 -23.81
N LEU A 175 7.07 -2.98 -23.35
CA LEU A 175 7.79 -3.93 -24.22
C LEU A 175 6.81 -4.81 -25.00
N GLN A 176 5.79 -5.36 -24.33
CA GLN A 176 4.76 -6.18 -24.97
C GLN A 176 3.97 -5.40 -26.03
N ILE A 177 3.65 -4.13 -25.79
CA ILE A 177 2.96 -3.28 -26.77
C ILE A 177 3.85 -3.05 -28.01
N PHE A 178 5.14 -2.77 -27.83
CA PHE A 178 6.07 -2.49 -28.94
C PHE A 178 6.44 -3.75 -29.74
N ILE A 179 6.58 -4.90 -29.07
CA ILE A 179 6.94 -6.18 -29.70
C ILE A 179 5.71 -6.85 -30.34
N ALA A 180 4.50 -6.42 -30.02
CA ALA A 180 3.28 -7.01 -30.58
C ALA A 180 3.28 -6.95 -32.12
N GLY A 181 3.57 -8.09 -32.76
CA GLY A 181 3.65 -8.24 -34.22
C GLY A 181 5.06 -8.13 -34.81
N SER A 182 6.14 -8.00 -34.02
CA SER A 182 7.53 -8.11 -34.48
C SER A 182 8.09 -9.50 -34.17
N GLY A 183 8.85 -10.09 -35.08
CA GLY A 183 9.45 -11.44 -34.92
C GLY A 183 10.59 -11.53 -33.86
N ALA A 184 10.80 -10.48 -33.05
CA ALA A 184 11.93 -10.38 -32.10
C ALA A 184 11.62 -11.00 -30.70
N GLY A 185 10.63 -11.90 -30.60
CA GLY A 185 10.06 -12.34 -29.32
C GLY A 185 10.98 -13.11 -28.37
N ASP A 186 11.83 -13.99 -28.86
CA ASP A 186 12.50 -14.97 -27.98
C ASP A 186 13.60 -14.36 -27.10
N ILE A 187 14.43 -13.49 -27.66
CA ILE A 187 15.50 -12.82 -26.90
C ILE A 187 14.89 -11.85 -25.86
N ALA A 188 13.90 -11.07 -26.29
CA ALA A 188 13.21 -10.13 -25.41
C ALA A 188 12.49 -10.85 -24.26
N ASN A 189 11.87 -11.99 -24.51
CA ASN A 189 11.22 -12.82 -23.50
C ASN A 189 12.23 -13.39 -22.48
N THR A 190 13.39 -13.86 -22.95
CA THR A 190 14.47 -14.36 -22.07
C THR A 190 15.04 -13.26 -21.19
N ILE A 191 15.31 -12.08 -21.76
CA ILE A 191 15.76 -10.90 -20.99
C ILE A 191 14.72 -10.53 -19.95
N ASN A 192 13.45 -10.45 -20.33
CA ASN A 192 12.35 -10.13 -19.42
C ASN A 192 12.23 -11.15 -18.26
N ALA A 193 12.41 -12.45 -18.55
CA ALA A 193 12.43 -13.49 -17.52
C ALA A 193 13.62 -13.33 -16.55
N GLY A 194 14.80 -12.96 -17.04
CA GLY A 194 15.97 -12.65 -16.23
C GLY A 194 15.77 -11.43 -15.33
N VAL A 195 15.18 -10.35 -15.89
CA VAL A 195 14.84 -9.15 -15.11
C VAL A 195 13.81 -9.48 -14.01
N LEU A 196 12.78 -10.26 -14.34
CA LEU A 196 11.82 -10.74 -13.35
C LEU A 196 12.50 -11.50 -12.22
N ALA A 197 13.38 -12.43 -12.54
CA ALA A 197 14.10 -13.22 -11.55
C ALA A 197 14.96 -12.33 -10.63
N CYS A 198 15.65 -11.34 -11.17
CA CYS A 198 16.41 -10.37 -10.39
C CYS A 198 15.51 -9.53 -9.46
N VAL A 199 14.39 -9.04 -9.97
CA VAL A 199 13.44 -8.24 -9.17
C VAL A 199 12.83 -9.08 -8.04
N VAL A 200 12.40 -10.31 -8.34
CA VAL A 200 11.84 -11.22 -7.33
C VAL A 200 12.89 -11.57 -6.27
N ALA A 201 14.13 -11.87 -6.67
CA ALA A 201 15.21 -12.15 -5.73
C ALA A 201 15.53 -10.94 -4.84
N ALA A 202 15.59 -9.73 -5.43
CA ALA A 202 15.84 -8.50 -4.70
C ALA A 202 14.74 -8.18 -3.68
N ILE A 203 13.46 -8.33 -4.06
CA ILE A 203 12.31 -8.14 -3.16
C ILE A 203 12.34 -9.19 -2.04
N SER A 204 12.55 -10.47 -2.36
CA SER A 204 12.64 -11.54 -1.38
C SER A 204 13.78 -11.28 -0.39
N HIS A 205 14.96 -10.89 -0.88
CA HIS A 205 16.09 -10.53 -0.03
C HIS A 205 15.80 -9.31 0.88
N ALA A 206 15.17 -8.28 0.33
CA ALA A 206 14.78 -7.11 1.12
C ALA A 206 13.79 -7.47 2.23
N MET A 207 12.84 -8.36 1.95
CA MET A 207 11.86 -8.84 2.94
C MET A 207 12.50 -9.71 4.03
N MET A 208 13.48 -10.53 3.70
CA MET A 208 14.21 -11.36 4.68
C MET A 208 15.05 -10.52 5.67
N ARG A 209 15.43 -9.29 5.30
CA ARG A 209 16.20 -8.38 6.16
C ARG A 209 15.36 -7.49 7.08
N VAL A 210 14.05 -7.52 6.92
CA VAL A 210 13.13 -6.66 7.68
C VAL A 210 12.29 -7.52 8.61
N ASP A 211 12.29 -7.17 9.90
CA ASP A 211 11.37 -7.79 10.85
C ASP A 211 9.92 -7.52 10.38
N GLY A 212 9.12 -8.57 10.35
CA GLY A 212 7.77 -8.48 9.79
C GLY A 212 6.86 -7.45 10.47
N ALA A 213 7.10 -7.17 11.76
CA ALA A 213 6.43 -6.10 12.49
C ALA A 213 6.75 -4.69 11.95
N ASP A 214 7.88 -4.54 11.23
CA ASP A 214 8.29 -3.29 10.63
C ASP A 214 7.70 -3.08 9.22
N LEU A 215 7.27 -4.14 8.54
CA LEU A 215 6.78 -4.04 7.16
C LEU A 215 5.27 -3.82 7.09
N PHE A 216 4.50 -4.50 7.92
CA PHE A 216 3.04 -4.48 7.87
C PHE A 216 2.45 -3.66 9.02
N PRO A 217 1.34 -2.94 8.78
CA PRO A 217 0.63 -2.26 9.85
C PRO A 217 0.07 -3.32 10.81
N VAL A 218 0.70 -3.48 11.96
CA VAL A 218 0.09 -4.21 13.07
C VAL A 218 -0.94 -3.25 13.67
N ALA A 219 -2.20 -3.68 13.76
CA ALA A 219 -3.23 -2.92 14.47
C ALA A 219 -2.65 -2.52 15.83
N ALA A 220 -2.69 -1.23 16.13
CA ALA A 220 -2.08 -0.67 17.32
C ALA A 220 -2.62 -1.41 18.56
N ALA A 221 -1.83 -2.32 19.11
CA ALA A 221 -1.91 -2.59 20.52
C ALA A 221 -1.57 -1.27 21.24
N PRO A 222 -2.26 -0.92 22.35
CA PRO A 222 -1.93 0.25 23.11
C PRO A 222 -0.43 0.24 23.38
N ALA A 223 0.25 1.33 23.10
CA ALA A 223 1.69 1.46 23.10
C ALA A 223 2.30 0.81 24.34
N SER A 224 2.81 -0.38 24.20
CA SER A 224 3.76 -0.96 25.14
C SER A 224 5.07 -0.18 24.95
N ILE A 225 5.34 0.65 25.91
CA ILE A 225 6.58 1.39 26.07
C ILE A 225 7.69 0.36 26.31
N ALA A 226 8.35 -0.08 25.22
CA ALA A 226 9.58 -0.84 25.35
C ALA A 226 10.44 -0.74 24.08
N SER A 227 11.21 0.32 23.99
CA SER A 227 12.50 0.30 23.29
C SER A 227 13.49 1.01 24.20
N PRO A 228 14.68 0.46 24.46
CA PRO A 228 15.63 1.09 25.37
C PRO A 228 16.04 2.46 24.87
N PRO A 229 16.22 3.45 25.74
CA PRO A 229 16.66 4.77 25.35
C PRO A 229 18.08 4.70 24.82
N ILE A 230 18.26 5.04 23.55
CA ILE A 230 19.58 5.41 23.03
C ILE A 230 19.94 6.72 23.73
N ALA A 231 20.84 6.64 24.68
CA ALA A 231 21.37 7.73 25.44
C ALA A 231 22.24 8.60 24.52
N ALA A 232 21.69 9.72 24.05
CA ALA A 232 22.39 10.96 23.68
C ALA A 232 21.34 12.02 23.31
N ASP A 233 21.40 13.16 23.93
CA ASP A 233 20.52 14.33 23.76
C ASP A 233 19.13 14.34 24.44
N SER A 234 18.98 13.71 25.59
CA SER A 234 17.67 13.68 26.27
C SER A 234 17.11 15.07 26.60
N ALA A 235 17.95 16.04 26.95
CA ALA A 235 17.51 17.41 27.29
C ALA A 235 17.15 18.24 26.04
N ALA A 236 17.89 18.09 24.94
CA ALA A 236 17.61 18.80 23.68
C ALA A 236 16.36 18.20 23.00
N ASP A 237 16.19 16.89 23.01
CA ASP A 237 15.01 16.22 22.52
C ASP A 237 13.76 16.56 23.35
N GLN A 238 13.89 16.67 24.67
CA GLN A 238 12.77 17.07 25.53
C GLN A 238 12.31 18.51 25.23
N LYS A 239 13.22 19.46 25.05
CA LYS A 239 12.87 20.83 24.64
C LYS A 239 12.14 20.86 23.29
N LEU A 240 12.52 20.02 22.36
CA LEU A 240 11.85 19.90 21.06
C LEU A 240 10.46 19.27 21.19
N ILE A 241 10.30 18.26 22.06
CA ILE A 241 8.99 17.68 22.37
C ILE A 241 8.08 18.73 22.99
N ASP A 242 8.58 19.49 23.98
CA ASP A 242 7.80 20.55 24.64
C ASP A 242 7.40 21.64 23.64
N ALA A 243 8.30 22.02 22.73
CA ALA A 243 7.99 22.97 21.65
C ALA A 243 6.95 22.42 20.67
N LEU A 244 7.04 21.14 20.30
CA LEU A 244 6.05 20.46 19.46
C LEU A 244 4.68 20.42 20.14
N LEU A 245 4.62 20.04 21.41
CA LEU A 245 3.37 19.95 22.16
C LEU A 245 2.74 21.34 22.36
N ARG A 246 3.54 22.40 22.55
CA ARG A 246 3.03 23.79 22.54
C ARG A 246 2.40 24.18 21.22
N LEU A 247 3.03 23.86 20.09
CA LEU A 247 2.42 24.11 18.78
C LEU A 247 1.07 23.39 18.62
N MET A 248 0.95 22.19 19.21
CA MET A 248 -0.33 21.45 19.20
C MET A 248 -1.34 22.09 20.16
N ALA A 249 -0.96 22.43 21.39
CA ALA A 249 -1.88 22.93 22.40
C ALA A 249 -2.30 24.39 22.16
N ASP A 250 -1.31 25.29 21.94
CA ASP A 250 -1.53 26.74 21.90
C ASP A 250 -1.97 27.22 20.50
N GLU A 251 -1.25 26.77 19.45
CA GLU A 251 -1.52 27.19 18.08
C GLU A 251 -2.53 26.28 17.37
N ARG A 252 -2.87 25.12 17.94
CA ARG A 252 -3.78 24.13 17.36
C ARG A 252 -3.49 23.85 15.89
N ILE A 253 -2.19 23.77 15.55
CA ILE A 253 -1.72 23.67 14.16
C ILE A 253 -2.31 22.45 13.41
N TYR A 254 -2.76 21.42 14.15
CA TYR A 254 -3.43 20.23 13.61
C TYR A 254 -4.77 20.54 12.93
N ARG A 255 -5.39 21.70 13.20
CA ARG A 255 -6.63 22.15 12.52
C ARG A 255 -6.40 22.51 11.05
N GLN A 256 -5.16 22.83 10.67
CA GLN A 256 -4.85 23.15 9.27
C GLN A 256 -5.08 21.92 8.38
N GLU A 257 -5.81 22.11 7.27
CA GLU A 257 -6.24 21.01 6.39
C GLU A 257 -5.08 20.21 5.80
N ASN A 258 -4.03 20.89 5.36
CA ASN A 258 -2.91 20.29 4.61
C ASN A 258 -1.59 20.28 5.39
N ILE A 259 -1.65 20.18 6.72
CA ILE A 259 -0.44 20.13 7.53
C ILE A 259 0.39 18.88 7.21
N THR A 260 1.65 19.11 6.86
CA THR A 260 2.62 18.05 6.60
C THR A 260 3.73 18.06 7.65
N ILE A 261 4.36 16.92 7.85
CA ILE A 261 5.49 16.82 8.77
C ILE A 261 6.64 17.76 8.37
N GLY A 262 6.86 17.99 7.06
CA GLY A 262 7.83 18.94 6.55
C GLY A 262 7.51 20.39 6.92
N MET A 263 6.22 20.80 6.91
CA MET A 263 5.79 22.11 7.37
C MET A 263 6.04 22.27 8.88
N LEU A 264 5.70 21.26 9.65
CA LEU A 264 5.89 21.26 11.11
C LEU A 264 7.38 21.29 11.48
N ALA A 265 8.22 20.55 10.76
CA ALA A 265 9.68 20.55 10.93
C ALA A 265 10.29 21.94 10.64
N ARG A 266 9.84 22.61 9.56
CA ARG A 266 10.27 23.99 9.25
C ARG A 266 9.86 24.97 10.34
N ARG A 267 8.67 24.84 10.91
CA ARG A 267 8.20 25.70 12.00
C ARG A 267 9.04 25.51 13.27
N LEU A 268 9.44 24.29 13.57
CA LEU A 268 10.34 23.94 14.66
C LEU A 268 11.81 24.22 14.36
N LYS A 269 12.13 24.66 13.13
CA LYS A 269 13.51 24.91 12.64
C LYS A 269 14.44 23.70 12.78
N ILE A 270 13.91 22.50 12.55
CA ILE A 270 14.67 21.25 12.59
C ILE A 270 14.51 20.48 11.28
N PRO A 271 15.48 19.60 10.93
CA PRO A 271 15.35 18.71 9.80
C PRO A 271 14.16 17.75 9.98
N GLU A 272 13.45 17.45 8.88
CA GLU A 272 12.28 16.58 8.90
C GLU A 272 12.56 15.19 9.49
N TYR A 273 13.74 14.60 9.17
CA TYR A 273 14.12 13.29 9.71
C TYR A 273 14.21 13.28 11.25
N ARG A 274 14.65 14.39 11.84
CA ARG A 274 14.74 14.54 13.30
C ARG A 274 13.35 14.58 13.92
N LEU A 275 12.42 15.33 13.35
CA LEU A 275 11.03 15.37 13.80
C LEU A 275 10.35 14.00 13.69
N ARG A 276 10.56 13.27 12.57
CA ARG A 276 10.07 11.90 12.39
C ARG A 276 10.56 10.99 13.52
N ARG A 277 11.85 11.06 13.82
CA ARG A 277 12.45 10.27 14.90
C ARG A 277 11.85 10.60 16.25
N LEU A 278 11.65 11.89 16.56
CA LEU A 278 11.04 12.33 17.82
C LEU A 278 9.62 11.82 17.97
N ILE A 279 8.75 12.03 16.98
CA ILE A 279 7.36 11.58 17.02
C ILE A 279 7.29 10.05 17.11
N ASN A 280 8.16 9.33 16.39
CA ASN A 280 8.16 7.88 16.40
C ASN A 280 8.76 7.30 17.69
N GLN A 281 9.98 7.68 18.07
CA GLN A 281 10.73 7.03 19.15
C GLN A 281 10.37 7.56 20.54
N ARG A 282 9.99 8.85 20.64
CA ARG A 282 9.69 9.46 21.93
C ARG A 282 8.20 9.55 22.22
N LEU A 283 7.38 9.83 21.21
CA LEU A 283 5.91 9.89 21.36
C LEU A 283 5.20 8.61 20.95
N GLY A 284 5.91 7.62 20.37
CA GLY A 284 5.39 6.27 20.06
C GLY A 284 4.51 6.18 18.82
N TYR A 285 4.36 7.25 18.04
CA TYR A 285 3.52 7.22 16.85
C TYR A 285 4.28 6.70 15.62
N ARG A 286 3.74 5.70 14.95
CA ARG A 286 4.30 5.16 13.71
C ARG A 286 3.85 5.89 12.45
N ASN A 287 2.74 6.64 12.54
CA ASN A 287 2.13 7.36 11.43
C ASN A 287 1.82 8.79 11.85
N PHE A 288 2.22 9.77 11.02
CA PHE A 288 2.00 11.20 11.29
C PHE A 288 0.52 11.57 11.32
N ASN A 289 -0.29 10.96 10.45
CA ASN A 289 -1.73 11.21 10.45
C ASN A 289 -2.40 10.71 11.74
N VAL A 290 -1.92 9.59 12.30
CA VAL A 290 -2.40 9.09 13.60
C VAL A 290 -2.05 10.08 14.71
N PHE A 291 -0.82 10.62 14.70
CA PHE A 291 -0.40 11.66 15.64
C PHE A 291 -1.31 12.90 15.57
N LEU A 292 -1.56 13.43 14.36
CA LEU A 292 -2.46 14.57 14.17
C LEU A 292 -3.90 14.25 14.58
N ASN A 293 -4.41 13.09 14.14
CA ASN A 293 -5.78 12.67 14.41
C ASN A 293 -6.04 12.52 15.91
N ASN A 294 -5.06 12.07 16.71
CA ASN A 294 -5.23 12.02 18.16
C ASN A 294 -5.54 13.40 18.75
N HIS A 295 -4.80 14.43 18.35
CA HIS A 295 -5.08 15.80 18.83
C HIS A 295 -6.45 16.30 18.36
N ARG A 296 -6.81 16.06 17.10
CA ARG A 296 -8.11 16.40 16.53
C ARG A 296 -9.27 15.69 17.25
N ILE A 297 -9.09 14.42 17.59
CA ILE A 297 -10.12 13.63 18.28
C ILE A 297 -10.26 14.09 19.73
N GLU A 298 -9.18 14.41 20.44
CA GLU A 298 -9.29 14.94 21.79
C GLU A 298 -10.05 16.29 21.82
N GLU A 299 -9.81 17.16 20.85
CA GLU A 299 -10.60 18.38 20.70
C GLU A 299 -12.07 18.11 20.41
N ALA A 300 -12.35 17.21 19.45
CA ALA A 300 -13.72 16.83 19.11
C ALA A 300 -14.45 16.16 20.28
N LYS A 301 -13.76 15.38 21.12
CA LYS A 301 -14.32 14.79 22.35
C LYS A 301 -14.76 15.87 23.34
N ALA A 302 -13.92 16.88 23.52
CA ALA A 302 -14.25 18.01 24.38
C ALA A 302 -15.48 18.76 23.87
N ALA A 303 -15.53 19.06 22.57
CA ALA A 303 -16.68 19.74 21.94
C ALA A 303 -17.97 18.90 21.98
N LEU A 304 -17.89 17.58 21.77
CA LEU A 304 -19.05 16.68 21.83
C LEU A 304 -19.57 16.46 23.24
N ALA A 305 -18.74 16.66 24.27
CA ALA A 305 -19.12 16.55 25.68
C ALA A 305 -19.62 17.87 26.27
N ASP A 306 -19.44 18.98 25.58
CA ASP A 306 -19.84 20.32 26.04
C ASP A 306 -21.37 20.54 25.85
N PRO A 307 -22.15 20.75 26.91
CA PRO A 307 -23.58 21.03 26.80
C PRO A 307 -23.89 22.27 25.96
N ALA A 308 -23.01 23.27 25.97
CA ALA A 308 -23.17 24.46 25.15
C ALA A 308 -23.09 24.21 23.65
N GLN A 309 -22.52 23.07 23.24
CA GLN A 309 -22.39 22.64 21.86
C GLN A 309 -23.32 21.46 21.49
N ALA A 310 -24.32 21.16 22.31
CA ALA A 310 -25.23 20.05 22.10
C ALA A 310 -25.94 20.09 20.73
N GLU A 311 -26.33 21.27 20.27
CA GLU A 311 -27.01 21.51 19.01
C GLU A 311 -26.06 21.67 17.81
N VAL A 312 -24.74 21.77 18.04
CA VAL A 312 -23.76 21.91 16.93
C VAL A 312 -23.71 20.60 16.15
N PRO A 313 -23.89 20.61 14.81
CA PRO A 313 -23.80 19.41 14.01
C PRO A 313 -22.44 18.72 14.15
N VAL A 314 -22.43 17.38 14.18
CA VAL A 314 -21.21 16.57 14.29
C VAL A 314 -20.23 16.87 13.15
N ILE A 315 -20.73 17.19 11.97
CA ILE A 315 -19.90 17.57 10.82
C ILE A 315 -19.14 18.88 11.09
N THR A 316 -19.78 19.86 11.70
CA THR A 316 -19.14 21.14 12.05
C THR A 316 -18.02 20.92 13.05
N ILE A 317 -18.27 20.16 14.12
CA ILE A 317 -17.22 19.80 15.10
C ILE A 317 -16.06 19.06 14.42
N ALA A 318 -16.34 18.16 13.49
CA ALA A 318 -15.30 17.45 12.74
C ALA A 318 -14.43 18.41 11.90
N MET A 319 -15.06 19.36 11.20
CA MET A 319 -14.37 20.36 10.38
C MET A 319 -13.56 21.32 11.24
N ASP A 320 -14.12 21.82 12.34
CA ASP A 320 -13.44 22.70 13.29
C ASP A 320 -12.20 22.03 13.92
N ALA A 321 -12.26 20.71 14.15
CA ALA A 321 -11.13 19.92 14.59
C ALA A 321 -10.08 19.66 13.48
N GLY A 322 -10.34 20.06 12.23
CA GLY A 322 -9.42 19.95 11.09
C GLY A 322 -9.60 18.72 10.21
N PHE A 323 -10.75 18.02 10.30
CA PHE A 323 -11.08 16.96 9.33
C PHE A 323 -11.76 17.55 8.10
N GLN A 324 -11.45 17.03 6.92
CA GLN A 324 -12.03 17.50 5.65
C GLN A 324 -13.40 16.87 5.34
N SER A 325 -13.77 15.78 6.03
CA SER A 325 -15.06 15.10 5.83
C SER A 325 -15.39 14.14 6.98
N LEU A 326 -16.68 13.80 7.11
CA LEU A 326 -17.16 12.88 8.15
C LEU A 326 -16.59 11.46 8.08
N GLY A 327 -16.25 10.99 6.89
CA GLY A 327 -15.78 9.60 6.71
C GLY A 327 -14.48 9.31 7.48
N PRO A 328 -13.39 10.04 7.25
CA PRO A 328 -12.15 9.96 8.01
C PRO A 328 -12.35 10.25 9.51
N PHE A 329 -13.16 11.28 9.86
CA PHE A 329 -13.47 11.61 11.22
C PHE A 329 -14.12 10.45 11.99
N ASN A 330 -15.21 9.90 11.48
CA ASN A 330 -15.93 8.80 12.13
C ASN A 330 -15.04 7.57 12.33
N ARG A 331 -14.16 7.26 11.37
CA ARG A 331 -13.21 6.14 11.50
C ARG A 331 -12.19 6.41 12.59
N ALA A 332 -11.56 7.60 12.58
CA ALA A 332 -10.56 7.98 13.58
C ALA A 332 -11.18 8.05 14.98
N PHE A 333 -12.36 8.66 15.10
CA PHE A 333 -13.07 8.80 16.36
C PHE A 333 -13.40 7.42 16.96
N LYS A 334 -13.99 6.53 16.15
CA LYS A 334 -14.32 5.17 16.62
C LYS A 334 -13.08 4.35 16.94
N ALA A 335 -11.97 4.54 16.24
CA ALA A 335 -10.71 3.85 16.52
C ALA A 335 -10.12 4.26 17.89
N VAL A 336 -10.27 5.54 18.28
CA VAL A 336 -9.75 6.06 19.55
C VAL A 336 -10.71 5.80 20.72
N THR A 337 -12.03 5.98 20.51
CA THR A 337 -13.04 5.96 21.58
C THR A 337 -13.83 4.67 21.70
N GLY A 338 -13.77 3.80 20.68
CA GLY A 338 -14.57 2.57 20.58
C GLY A 338 -16.01 2.78 20.11
N VAL A 339 -16.55 4.02 20.13
CA VAL A 339 -17.93 4.37 19.81
C VAL A 339 -18.00 5.41 18.70
N THR A 340 -19.17 5.61 18.10
CA THR A 340 -19.36 6.69 17.12
C THR A 340 -19.45 8.06 17.78
N PRO A 341 -19.16 9.17 17.08
CA PRO A 341 -19.28 10.52 17.63
C PRO A 341 -20.67 10.82 18.19
N THR A 342 -21.73 10.38 17.51
CA THR A 342 -23.12 10.57 17.94
C THR A 342 -23.44 9.78 19.22
N GLU A 343 -22.97 8.52 19.30
CA GLU A 343 -23.08 7.71 20.52
C GLU A 343 -22.33 8.34 21.69
N TYR A 344 -21.09 8.82 21.41
CA TYR A 344 -20.28 9.49 22.42
C TYR A 344 -20.98 10.73 23.00
N ARG A 345 -21.52 11.62 22.14
CA ARG A 345 -22.31 12.79 22.56
C ARG A 345 -23.47 12.36 23.45
N ARG A 346 -24.27 11.39 23.01
CA ARG A 346 -25.41 10.89 23.78
C ARG A 346 -25.01 10.37 25.16
N LEU A 347 -23.92 9.62 25.25
CA LEU A 347 -23.41 9.09 26.52
C LEU A 347 -22.93 10.18 27.46
N LYS A 348 -22.33 11.27 26.95
CA LYS A 348 -21.81 12.35 27.77
C LYS A 348 -22.87 13.33 28.20
N VAL A 349 -23.80 13.70 27.31
CA VAL A 349 -24.94 14.59 27.62
C VAL A 349 -25.91 13.94 28.63
N ASN A 350 -26.14 12.61 28.54
CA ASN A 350 -26.98 11.91 29.50
C ASN A 350 -26.30 11.64 30.86
N ALA A 351 -25.00 11.85 30.97
CA ALA A 351 -24.22 11.65 32.20
C ALA A 351 -23.95 12.96 32.94
N ALA A 352 -24.30 14.11 32.36
CA ALA A 352 -24.21 15.46 32.96
C ALA A 352 -25.57 15.93 33.46
#